data_6b5bde46b3b08e4874ef565f4d6d32d6
#
_entry.id   6b5bde46b3b08e4874ef565f4d6d32d6
#
_cell.length_a   1.000
_cell.length_b   1.000
_cell.length_c   1.000
_cell.angle_alpha   90.00
_cell.angle_beta   90.00
_cell.angle_gamma   90.00
#
_symmetry.space_group_name_H-M   'P 1'
#
loop_
_entity.id
_entity.type
_entity.pdbx_description
1 polymer ?
#
loop_
_entity_poly.entity_id
_entity_poly.type
_entity_poly.pdbx_seq_one_letter_code
_entity_poly.pdbx_strand_id
1 'polypeptide(L)'
;MKKGMKMITLMLLTSTLLFPGAVAYAEPNYAYERITAENFDADRYASDNPDLLAAFGRNRNLLFQHYRNNGKQEGRLAHALPYKPSRLAVFELKRDESYYFDADRYASDYPDLLAVFGRNKKALWNHYKKYGFYEGRKAYGTSDSVEAKRKVFDVAEAITNDGMTEREKIKAVHDWIINHTSYDNVNYENNTIPEDSYNITGVMLKGVAVCSGYARTFDYFMYVLGIEHEHVTGLVDSPKGGRGGHAWNRVLLDNIWYYIDCTWDDEPLFGGGERLRYKYYLISYEEMAKDHEAKEFYKTY
;
A
#
# COMPACT_ATOMS: atom_id res chain seq x y z
N MET A 1 28.29 62.35 0.72
CA MET A 1 29.00 61.11 0.37
C MET A 1 28.01 59.96 0.45
N LYS A 2 27.43 59.54 -0.69
CA LYS A 2 26.51 58.41 -0.80
C LYS A 2 27.31 57.16 -1.22
N LYS A 3 27.40 56.15 -0.35
CA LYS A 3 27.99 54.85 -0.70
C LYS A 3 26.97 54.04 -1.46
N GLY A 4 27.25 53.78 -2.73
CA GLY A 4 26.44 52.90 -3.55
C GLY A 4 26.67 51.44 -3.18
N MET A 5 25.56 50.75 -2.97
CA MET A 5 25.52 49.31 -2.77
C MET A 5 25.50 48.64 -4.14
N LYS A 6 26.55 47.87 -4.45
CA LYS A 6 26.63 47.09 -5.68
C LYS A 6 25.73 45.87 -5.55
N MET A 7 24.73 45.84 -6.39
CA MET A 7 23.88 44.66 -6.60
C MET A 7 24.68 43.63 -7.42
N ILE A 8 24.97 42.51 -6.81
CA ILE A 8 25.57 41.36 -7.51
C ILE A 8 24.41 40.57 -8.12
N THR A 9 24.27 40.68 -9.43
CA THR A 9 23.35 39.87 -10.22
C THR A 9 23.97 38.49 -10.39
N LEU A 10 23.46 37.48 -9.69
CA LEU A 10 23.85 36.09 -9.87
C LEU A 10 23.04 35.51 -11.03
N MET A 11 23.69 35.34 -12.18
CA MET A 11 23.14 34.63 -13.33
C MET A 11 23.07 33.13 -12.98
N LEU A 12 21.90 32.62 -12.77
CA LEU A 12 21.64 31.17 -12.70
C LEU A 12 21.60 30.60 -14.12
N LEU A 13 22.63 29.82 -14.48
CA LEU A 13 22.57 28.92 -15.62
C LEU A 13 21.65 27.75 -15.26
N THR A 14 20.48 27.74 -15.86
CA THR A 14 19.59 26.56 -15.81
C THR A 14 20.08 25.54 -16.82
N SER A 15 20.79 24.51 -16.33
CA SER A 15 20.99 23.29 -17.10
C SER A 15 19.77 22.40 -16.90
N THR A 16 18.87 22.37 -17.87
CA THR A 16 17.79 21.41 -17.96
C THR A 16 18.36 20.05 -18.30
N LEU A 17 18.56 19.23 -17.29
CA LEU A 17 18.73 17.76 -17.48
C LEU A 17 17.35 17.16 -17.74
N LEU A 18 17.08 16.93 -19.02
CA LEU A 18 15.95 16.11 -19.46
C LEU A 18 16.20 14.66 -19.05
N PHE A 19 15.51 14.19 -18.03
CA PHE A 19 15.38 12.76 -17.74
C PHE A 19 14.22 12.19 -18.57
N PRO A 20 14.46 11.26 -19.48
CA PRO A 20 13.37 10.57 -20.18
C PRO A 20 12.77 9.51 -19.26
N GLY A 21 11.48 9.62 -18.95
CA GLY A 21 10.71 8.50 -18.42
C GLY A 21 10.13 8.61 -17.01
N ALA A 22 9.89 9.81 -16.50
CA ALA A 22 8.99 9.94 -15.34
C ALA A 22 7.55 9.75 -15.82
N VAL A 23 7.00 8.55 -15.62
CA VAL A 23 5.55 8.38 -15.67
C VAL A 23 5.00 9.17 -14.48
N ALA A 24 4.36 10.28 -14.77
CA ALA A 24 3.63 11.04 -13.77
C ALA A 24 2.47 10.17 -13.28
N TYR A 25 2.65 9.52 -12.14
CA TYR A 25 1.50 9.03 -11.38
C TYR A 25 0.74 10.29 -10.95
N ALA A 26 -0.52 10.40 -11.39
CA ALA A 26 -1.42 11.41 -10.87
C ALA A 26 -1.41 11.28 -9.34
N GLU A 27 -0.96 12.31 -8.65
CA GLU A 27 -1.09 12.40 -7.20
C GLU A 27 -2.57 12.18 -6.87
N PRO A 28 -2.92 11.38 -5.84
CA PRO A 28 -4.31 11.28 -5.40
C PRO A 28 -4.80 12.70 -5.16
N ASN A 29 -5.98 13.00 -5.68
CA ASN A 29 -6.61 14.31 -5.60
C ASN A 29 -7.05 14.56 -4.15
N TYR A 30 -6.06 14.78 -3.26
CA TYR A 30 -6.35 15.27 -1.92
C TYR A 30 -6.91 16.68 -2.09
N ALA A 31 -8.18 16.83 -1.74
CA ALA A 31 -8.82 18.11 -1.68
C ALA A 31 -7.85 19.07 -0.96
N TYR A 32 -7.51 20.19 -1.58
CA TYR A 32 -6.55 21.17 -1.11
C TYR A 32 -6.86 21.57 0.34
N GLU A 33 -6.33 20.81 1.29
CA GLU A 33 -6.42 21.18 2.69
C GLU A 33 -5.57 22.43 2.86
N ARG A 34 -6.18 23.47 3.40
CA ARG A 34 -5.50 24.73 3.65
C ARG A 34 -4.30 24.49 4.56
N ILE A 35 -3.09 24.70 4.07
CA ILE A 35 -1.86 24.57 4.87
C ILE A 35 -1.88 25.60 5.99
N THR A 36 -1.89 25.12 7.22
CA THR A 36 -1.85 25.89 8.47
C THR A 36 -0.57 25.61 9.23
N ALA A 37 -0.28 26.40 10.28
CA ALA A 37 0.88 26.11 11.14
C ALA A 37 0.78 24.75 11.83
N GLU A 38 -0.43 24.23 12.03
CA GLU A 38 -0.69 22.98 12.75
C GLU A 38 -0.52 21.74 11.84
N ASN A 39 -0.85 21.88 10.55
CA ASN A 39 -0.76 20.77 9.59
C ASN A 39 0.41 20.87 8.60
N PHE A 40 1.26 21.88 8.69
CA PHE A 40 2.41 22.07 7.79
C PHE A 40 3.47 20.99 8.00
N ASP A 41 3.80 20.23 6.95
CA ASP A 41 4.90 19.26 6.94
C ASP A 41 6.25 19.96 6.70
N ALA A 42 6.87 20.36 7.80
CA ALA A 42 8.15 21.05 7.76
C ALA A 42 9.30 20.13 7.30
N ASP A 43 9.24 18.86 7.64
CA ASP A 43 10.29 17.90 7.29
C ASP A 43 10.30 17.64 5.79
N ARG A 44 9.13 17.46 5.20
CA ARG A 44 8.99 17.30 3.75
C ARG A 44 9.35 18.61 3.02
N TYR A 45 8.84 19.73 3.49
CA TYR A 45 9.15 21.03 2.91
C TYR A 45 10.66 21.34 2.90
N ALA A 46 11.37 21.02 3.98
CA ALA A 46 12.81 21.14 4.04
C ALA A 46 13.52 20.15 3.10
N SER A 47 13.03 18.92 2.99
CA SER A 47 13.61 17.89 2.12
C SER A 47 13.45 18.22 0.63
N ASP A 48 12.28 18.76 0.27
CA ASP A 48 11.98 19.19 -1.11
C ASP A 48 12.72 20.49 -1.50
N ASN A 49 13.25 21.22 -0.50
CA ASN A 49 13.95 22.50 -0.69
C ASN A 49 15.32 22.48 0.03
N PRO A 50 16.38 21.92 -0.59
CA PRO A 50 17.69 21.76 0.03
C PRO A 50 18.34 23.06 0.51
N ASP A 51 18.06 24.17 -0.15
CA ASP A 51 18.48 25.51 0.24
C ASP A 51 17.87 25.94 1.59
N LEU A 52 16.61 25.62 1.81
CA LEU A 52 15.93 25.89 3.07
C LEU A 52 16.38 24.94 4.18
N LEU A 53 16.64 23.69 3.83
CA LEU A 53 17.22 22.73 4.75
C LEU A 53 18.59 23.20 5.25
N ALA A 54 19.43 23.75 4.36
CA ALA A 54 20.74 24.32 4.73
C ALA A 54 20.62 25.59 5.58
N ALA A 55 19.61 26.44 5.30
CA ALA A 55 19.42 27.72 5.99
C ALA A 55 18.72 27.59 7.35
N PHE A 56 17.71 26.73 7.43
CA PHE A 56 16.80 26.66 8.59
C PHE A 56 16.81 25.28 9.27
N GLY A 57 17.54 24.32 8.72
CA GLY A 57 17.45 22.92 9.17
C GLY A 57 16.02 22.42 9.06
N ARG A 58 15.57 21.69 10.09
CA ARG A 58 14.17 21.19 10.22
C ARG A 58 13.36 22.03 11.21
N ASN A 59 13.69 23.32 11.36
CA ASN A 59 12.95 24.20 12.24
C ASN A 59 11.58 24.53 11.63
N ARG A 60 10.54 23.87 12.14
CA ARG A 60 9.16 23.97 11.65
C ARG A 60 8.66 25.41 11.57
N ASN A 61 8.94 26.21 12.57
CA ASN A 61 8.43 27.59 12.64
C ASN A 61 9.07 28.45 11.55
N LEU A 62 10.37 28.35 11.36
CA LEU A 62 11.09 29.11 10.33
C LEU A 62 10.69 28.66 8.92
N LEU A 63 10.54 27.36 8.71
CA LEU A 63 10.11 26.79 7.42
C LEU A 63 8.67 27.19 7.11
N PHE A 64 7.76 27.18 8.07
CA PHE A 64 6.39 27.63 7.85
C PHE A 64 6.29 29.14 7.60
N GLN A 65 7.07 29.95 8.32
CA GLN A 65 7.16 31.38 8.05
C GLN A 65 7.69 31.65 6.64
N HIS A 66 8.74 30.94 6.24
CA HIS A 66 9.26 31.02 4.86
C HIS A 66 8.17 30.67 3.84
N TYR A 67 7.48 29.54 4.01
CA TYR A 67 6.40 29.12 3.12
C TYR A 67 5.32 30.19 2.97
N ARG A 68 4.87 30.76 4.09
CA ARG A 68 3.85 31.80 4.08
C ARG A 68 4.28 33.09 3.38
N ASN A 69 5.50 33.51 3.65
CA ASN A 69 5.96 34.84 3.26
C ASN A 69 6.57 34.86 1.85
N ASN A 70 7.23 33.78 1.46
CA ASN A 70 8.01 33.69 0.23
C ASN A 70 7.65 32.46 -0.59
N GLY A 71 7.63 31.28 0.01
CA GLY A 71 7.54 29.98 -0.68
C GLY A 71 6.35 29.85 -1.62
N LYS A 72 5.19 30.40 -1.23
CA LYS A 72 4.00 30.41 -2.11
C LYS A 72 4.23 31.25 -3.37
N GLN A 73 4.88 32.38 -3.23
CA GLN A 73 5.18 33.27 -4.37
C GLN A 73 6.30 32.71 -5.24
N GLU A 74 7.21 31.93 -4.63
CA GLU A 74 8.29 31.23 -5.33
C GLU A 74 7.81 29.93 -6.03
N GLY A 75 6.52 29.57 -5.87
CA GLY A 75 5.95 28.35 -6.43
C GLY A 75 6.43 27.08 -5.72
N ARG A 76 6.97 27.19 -4.47
CA ARG A 76 7.37 26.01 -3.70
C ARG A 76 6.14 25.28 -3.17
N LEU A 77 6.15 23.99 -3.39
CA LEU A 77 5.08 23.11 -2.89
C LEU A 77 5.27 22.91 -1.39
N ALA A 78 4.19 23.09 -0.63
CA ALA A 78 4.12 22.66 0.75
C ALA A 78 3.01 21.63 0.89
N HIS A 79 3.25 20.69 1.75
CA HIS A 79 2.32 19.63 2.08
C HIS A 79 1.75 19.88 3.47
N ALA A 80 0.47 19.57 3.64
CA ALA A 80 -0.05 19.36 4.97
C ALA A 80 0.75 18.23 5.60
N LEU A 81 0.98 18.28 6.91
CA LEU A 81 1.47 17.12 7.62
C LEU A 81 0.67 15.95 7.08
N PRO A 82 1.39 14.92 6.62
CA PRO A 82 0.69 13.78 6.18
C PRO A 82 -0.28 13.50 7.30
N TYR A 83 -1.55 13.72 6.97
CA TYR A 83 -2.55 12.90 7.47
C TYR A 83 -2.17 12.33 8.85
N LYS A 84 -2.88 12.68 9.91
CA LYS A 84 -2.77 11.87 11.13
C LYS A 84 -2.66 10.46 10.62
N PRO A 85 -1.52 9.76 10.83
CA PRO A 85 -1.36 8.45 10.24
C PRO A 85 -2.67 7.74 10.51
N SER A 86 -3.34 7.32 9.43
CA SER A 86 -4.61 6.64 9.62
C SER A 86 -4.35 5.56 10.64
N ARG A 87 -5.33 5.17 11.42
CA ARG A 87 -5.20 4.01 12.32
C ARG A 87 -4.52 2.85 11.59
N LEU A 88 -4.73 2.76 10.28
CA LEU A 88 -4.17 1.80 9.35
C LEU A 88 -2.65 1.96 9.20
N ALA A 89 -2.17 3.15 8.84
CA ALA A 89 -0.73 3.41 8.66
C ALA A 89 0.06 3.24 9.97
N VAL A 90 -0.52 3.59 11.14
CA VAL A 90 0.09 3.33 12.45
C VAL A 90 0.21 1.82 12.72
N PHE A 91 -0.73 1.03 12.23
CA PHE A 91 -0.74 -0.41 12.45
C PHE A 91 0.42 -1.09 11.70
N GLU A 92 0.67 -0.72 10.44
CA GLU A 92 1.81 -1.26 9.67
C GLU A 92 3.16 -0.84 10.25
N LEU A 93 3.30 0.41 10.63
CA LEU A 93 4.55 0.95 11.17
C LEU A 93 4.98 0.33 12.51
N LYS A 94 4.07 -0.30 13.24
CA LYS A 94 4.38 -1.00 14.49
C LYS A 94 5.00 -2.38 14.27
N ARG A 95 4.78 -3.00 13.12
CA ARG A 95 5.32 -4.31 12.81
C ARG A 95 6.75 -4.20 12.30
N ASP A 96 7.64 -5.03 12.79
CA ASP A 96 8.99 -5.14 12.24
C ASP A 96 8.97 -6.04 11.00
N GLU A 97 8.81 -5.43 9.84
CA GLU A 97 8.88 -6.09 8.54
C GLU A 97 10.26 -5.97 7.88
N SER A 98 11.27 -5.56 8.65
CA SER A 98 12.65 -5.44 8.16
C SER A 98 13.19 -6.72 7.54
N TYR A 99 12.67 -7.88 7.97
CA TYR A 99 13.06 -9.18 7.42
C TYR A 99 12.80 -9.27 5.90
N TYR A 100 11.65 -8.78 5.46
CA TYR A 100 11.22 -8.82 4.05
C TYR A 100 11.69 -7.64 3.19
N PHE A 101 12.36 -6.65 3.81
CA PHE A 101 12.80 -5.45 3.12
C PHE A 101 14.07 -5.69 2.32
N ASP A 102 13.99 -5.50 1.00
CA ASP A 102 15.15 -5.53 0.09
C ASP A 102 15.90 -4.20 0.13
N ALA A 103 16.84 -4.10 1.06
CA ALA A 103 17.63 -2.89 1.27
C ALA A 103 18.58 -2.58 0.10
N ASP A 104 19.09 -3.61 -0.56
CA ASP A 104 20.03 -3.44 -1.67
C ASP A 104 19.34 -2.83 -2.88
N ARG A 105 18.14 -3.31 -3.20
CA ARG A 105 17.33 -2.74 -4.25
C ARG A 105 16.85 -1.34 -3.90
N TYR A 106 16.37 -1.13 -2.68
CA TYR A 106 15.96 0.19 -2.21
C TYR A 106 17.07 1.22 -2.31
N ALA A 107 18.30 0.88 -1.87
CA ALA A 107 19.45 1.76 -2.01
C ALA A 107 19.82 2.02 -3.49
N SER A 108 19.69 1.00 -4.35
CA SER A 108 20.00 1.14 -5.78
C SER A 108 19.01 2.02 -6.52
N ASP A 109 17.72 1.93 -6.16
CA ASP A 109 16.66 2.75 -6.76
C ASP A 109 16.70 4.22 -6.29
N TYR A 110 17.35 4.48 -5.13
CA TYR A 110 17.44 5.82 -4.54
C TYR A 110 18.89 6.21 -4.24
N PRO A 111 19.62 6.78 -5.23
CA PRO A 111 21.04 7.15 -5.10
C PRO A 111 21.34 8.11 -3.95
N ASP A 112 20.40 8.99 -3.60
CA ASP A 112 20.50 9.87 -2.43
C ASP A 112 20.61 9.09 -1.13
N LEU A 113 19.85 8.03 -0.99
CA LEU A 113 19.90 7.16 0.19
C LEU A 113 21.14 6.27 0.19
N LEU A 114 21.56 5.80 -0.99
CA LEU A 114 22.80 5.07 -1.13
C LEU A 114 24.00 5.90 -0.69
N ALA A 115 24.03 7.19 -1.05
CA ALA A 115 25.09 8.12 -0.66
C ALA A 115 25.14 8.35 0.86
N VAL A 116 23.99 8.40 1.54
CA VAL A 116 23.90 8.70 2.98
C VAL A 116 24.03 7.46 3.85
N PHE A 117 23.35 6.38 3.47
CA PHE A 117 23.23 5.18 4.31
C PHE A 117 24.02 3.98 3.77
N GLY A 118 24.60 4.09 2.56
CA GLY A 118 25.18 2.94 1.88
C GLY A 118 24.14 1.83 1.72
N ARG A 119 24.54 0.58 1.97
CA ARG A 119 23.68 -0.60 1.98
C ARG A 119 23.30 -1.08 3.38
N ASN A 120 23.27 -0.16 4.34
CA ASN A 120 22.90 -0.49 5.71
C ASN A 120 21.40 -0.76 5.81
N LYS A 121 21.03 -2.04 5.84
CA LYS A 121 19.63 -2.51 5.87
C LYS A 121 18.80 -1.84 6.97
N LYS A 122 19.33 -1.76 8.20
CA LYS A 122 18.61 -1.16 9.32
C LYS A 122 18.37 0.33 9.14
N ALA A 123 19.35 1.07 8.62
CA ALA A 123 19.22 2.50 8.37
C ALA A 123 18.23 2.77 7.24
N LEU A 124 18.31 2.02 6.14
CA LEU A 124 17.40 2.10 5.00
C LEU A 124 15.97 1.73 5.37
N TRP A 125 15.77 0.68 6.19
CA TRP A 125 14.46 0.32 6.70
C TRP A 125 13.87 1.40 7.61
N ASN A 126 14.68 1.97 8.50
CA ASN A 126 14.23 3.09 9.35
C ASN A 126 13.88 4.32 8.53
N HIS A 127 14.67 4.61 7.47
CA HIS A 127 14.34 5.67 6.54
C HIS A 127 13.00 5.39 5.85
N TYR A 128 12.82 4.18 5.29
CA TYR A 128 11.59 3.82 4.61
C TYR A 128 10.36 3.98 5.52
N LYS A 129 10.40 3.43 6.74
CA LYS A 129 9.28 3.56 7.70
C LYS A 129 8.96 5.01 8.05
N LYS A 130 9.99 5.83 8.23
CA LYS A 130 9.82 7.19 8.76
C LYS A 130 9.51 8.22 7.68
N TYR A 131 10.05 8.03 6.49
CA TYR A 131 9.99 9.00 5.41
C TYR A 131 9.58 8.38 4.08
N GLY A 132 10.30 7.36 3.62
CA GLY A 132 10.18 6.81 2.28
C GLY A 132 8.78 6.31 1.94
N PHE A 133 8.08 5.69 2.89
CA PHE A 133 6.68 5.30 2.74
C PHE A 133 5.79 6.50 2.40
N TYR A 134 5.93 7.59 3.15
CA TYR A 134 5.14 8.81 2.94
C TYR A 134 5.58 9.64 1.74
N GLU A 135 6.85 9.53 1.34
CA GLU A 135 7.40 10.12 0.12
C GLU A 135 6.97 9.37 -1.15
N GLY A 136 6.23 8.26 -1.00
CA GLY A 136 5.86 7.41 -2.12
C GLY A 136 7.03 6.63 -2.73
N ARG A 137 8.16 6.47 -2.01
CA ARG A 137 9.29 5.67 -2.50
C ARG A 137 8.89 4.20 -2.55
N LYS A 138 9.29 3.55 -3.62
CA LYS A 138 9.06 2.13 -3.81
C LYS A 138 10.04 1.33 -2.97
N ALA A 139 9.55 0.34 -2.25
CA ALA A 139 10.36 -0.65 -1.58
C ALA A 139 9.84 -2.06 -1.92
N TYR A 140 10.72 -3.02 -1.86
CA TYR A 140 10.44 -4.38 -2.28
C TYR A 140 10.70 -5.35 -1.14
N GLY A 141 9.84 -6.33 -1.04
CA GLY A 141 10.03 -7.46 -0.14
C GLY A 141 10.60 -8.67 -0.88
N THR A 142 10.97 -9.67 -0.13
CA THR A 142 11.50 -10.93 -0.66
C THR A 142 10.40 -11.88 -1.15
N SER A 143 9.17 -11.76 -0.60
CA SER A 143 8.02 -12.57 -0.99
C SER A 143 6.82 -11.70 -1.37
N ASP A 144 6.29 -10.92 -0.42
CA ASP A 144 5.27 -9.91 -0.72
C ASP A 144 5.94 -8.56 -0.92
N SER A 145 5.73 -7.94 -2.07
CA SER A 145 6.26 -6.62 -2.37
C SER A 145 5.79 -5.59 -1.34
N VAL A 146 6.72 -4.80 -0.78
CA VAL A 146 6.38 -3.70 0.13
C VAL A 146 5.48 -2.67 -0.59
N GLU A 147 5.65 -2.53 -1.90
CA GLU A 147 4.78 -1.69 -2.73
C GLU A 147 3.34 -2.22 -2.76
N ALA A 148 3.16 -3.54 -2.89
CA ALA A 148 1.84 -4.16 -2.84
C ALA A 148 1.18 -3.94 -1.48
N LYS A 149 1.92 -4.13 -0.40
CA LYS A 149 1.44 -3.86 0.96
C LYS A 149 1.04 -2.40 1.15
N ARG A 150 1.86 -1.46 0.70
CA ARG A 150 1.52 -0.04 0.73
C ARG A 150 0.22 0.24 -0.01
N LYS A 151 0.05 -0.34 -1.20
CA LYS A 151 -1.17 -0.17 -1.99
C LYS A 151 -2.42 -0.71 -1.29
N VAL A 152 -2.28 -1.75 -0.43
CA VAL A 152 -3.39 -2.21 0.42
C VAL A 152 -3.84 -1.09 1.37
N PHE A 153 -2.92 -0.34 1.98
CA PHE A 153 -3.29 0.80 2.83
C PHE A 153 -4.03 1.89 2.05
N ASP A 154 -3.48 2.28 0.90
CA ASP A 154 -4.08 3.31 0.04
C ASP A 154 -5.51 2.92 -0.35
N VAL A 155 -5.71 1.66 -0.73
CA VAL A 155 -7.02 1.13 -1.09
C VAL A 155 -7.94 1.04 0.14
N ALA A 156 -7.45 0.50 1.26
CA ALA A 156 -8.24 0.38 2.48
C ALA A 156 -8.78 1.74 2.94
N GLU A 157 -7.95 2.79 2.88
CA GLU A 157 -8.39 4.15 3.17
C GLU A 157 -9.41 4.69 2.18
N ALA A 158 -9.26 4.36 0.91
CA ALA A 158 -10.17 4.82 -0.14
C ALA A 158 -11.57 4.17 -0.04
N ILE A 159 -11.64 2.91 0.40
CA ILE A 159 -12.89 2.13 0.41
C ILE A 159 -13.53 2.01 1.80
N THR A 160 -12.86 2.45 2.87
CA THR A 160 -13.40 2.37 4.25
C THR A 160 -13.25 3.70 4.99
N ASN A 161 -14.02 3.86 6.06
CA ASN A 161 -13.91 4.99 6.99
C ASN A 161 -14.24 4.56 8.42
N ASP A 162 -14.00 5.45 9.39
CA ASP A 162 -14.19 5.17 10.81
C ASP A 162 -15.66 5.00 11.22
N GLY A 163 -16.61 5.47 10.42
CA GLY A 163 -18.05 5.30 10.67
C GLY A 163 -18.59 3.94 10.21
N MET A 164 -17.81 3.16 9.46
CA MET A 164 -18.23 1.84 8.98
C MET A 164 -18.07 0.79 10.07
N THR A 165 -19.05 -0.11 10.16
CA THR A 165 -18.99 -1.34 10.94
C THR A 165 -17.95 -2.31 10.36
N GLU A 166 -17.47 -3.28 11.13
CA GLU A 166 -16.56 -4.31 10.61
C GLU A 166 -17.17 -5.07 9.43
N ARG A 167 -18.46 -5.38 9.48
CA ARG A 167 -19.18 -6.05 8.39
C ARG A 167 -19.18 -5.23 7.10
N GLU A 168 -19.37 -3.90 7.19
CA GLU A 168 -19.31 -3.01 6.04
C GLU A 168 -17.89 -2.89 5.48
N LYS A 169 -16.87 -2.86 6.34
CA LYS A 169 -15.46 -2.86 5.92
C LYS A 169 -15.08 -4.16 5.20
N ILE A 170 -15.49 -5.30 5.76
CA ILE A 170 -15.27 -6.62 5.14
C ILE A 170 -15.93 -6.67 3.76
N LYS A 171 -17.16 -6.16 3.65
CA LYS A 171 -17.87 -6.10 2.37
C LYS A 171 -17.13 -5.25 1.35
N ALA A 172 -16.67 -4.07 1.74
CA ALA A 172 -15.92 -3.17 0.85
C ALA A 172 -14.64 -3.82 0.33
N VAL A 173 -13.91 -4.55 1.20
CA VAL A 173 -12.69 -5.28 0.83
C VAL A 173 -13.02 -6.45 -0.11
N HIS A 174 -14.00 -7.28 0.23
CA HIS A 174 -14.43 -8.38 -0.62
C HIS A 174 -14.78 -7.89 -2.01
N ASP A 175 -15.67 -6.90 -2.10
CA ASP A 175 -16.11 -6.32 -3.37
C ASP A 175 -14.96 -5.71 -4.16
N TRP A 176 -14.01 -5.06 -3.49
CA TRP A 176 -12.84 -4.50 -4.15
C TRP A 176 -11.97 -5.60 -4.75
N ILE A 177 -11.66 -6.65 -4.00
CA ILE A 177 -10.80 -7.75 -4.47
C ILE A 177 -11.41 -8.41 -5.72
N ILE A 178 -12.69 -8.81 -5.65
CA ILE A 178 -13.34 -9.52 -6.75
C ILE A 178 -13.62 -8.65 -7.99
N ASN A 179 -13.63 -7.30 -7.84
CA ASN A 179 -13.76 -6.37 -8.97
C ASN A 179 -12.43 -5.98 -9.60
N HIS A 180 -11.30 -6.21 -8.92
CA HIS A 180 -9.99 -5.74 -9.37
C HIS A 180 -9.00 -6.86 -9.63
N THR A 181 -9.44 -8.11 -9.54
CA THR A 181 -8.59 -9.28 -9.72
C THR A 181 -9.26 -10.23 -10.72
N SER A 182 -8.46 -10.92 -11.50
CA SER A 182 -8.89 -12.05 -12.32
C SER A 182 -8.11 -13.29 -11.94
N TYR A 183 -8.76 -14.45 -11.95
CA TYR A 183 -8.05 -15.70 -11.67
C TYR A 183 -7.04 -16.02 -12.76
N ASP A 184 -5.85 -16.46 -12.38
CA ASP A 184 -4.73 -16.77 -13.30
C ASP A 184 -4.91 -18.12 -13.98
N ASN A 185 -6.01 -18.26 -14.73
CA ASN A 185 -6.40 -19.51 -15.41
C ASN A 185 -5.36 -19.99 -16.41
N VAL A 186 -4.77 -19.08 -17.20
CA VAL A 186 -3.83 -19.43 -18.26
C VAL A 186 -2.59 -20.09 -17.67
N ASN A 187 -2.00 -19.48 -16.65
CA ASN A 187 -0.82 -20.05 -16.00
C ASN A 187 -1.17 -21.28 -15.16
N TYR A 188 -2.36 -21.32 -14.56
CA TYR A 188 -2.84 -22.49 -13.82
C TYR A 188 -2.96 -23.73 -14.74
N GLU A 189 -3.59 -23.61 -15.90
CA GLU A 189 -3.77 -24.71 -16.85
C GLU A 189 -2.43 -25.18 -17.48
N ASN A 190 -1.48 -24.25 -17.65
CA ASN A 190 -0.16 -24.54 -18.21
C ASN A 190 0.89 -24.95 -17.15
N ASN A 191 0.55 -24.98 -15.85
CA ASN A 191 1.49 -25.20 -14.75
C ASN A 191 2.67 -24.19 -14.76
N THR A 192 2.40 -22.94 -15.08
CA THR A 192 3.38 -21.84 -15.18
C THR A 192 3.06 -20.67 -14.26
N ILE A 193 2.31 -20.93 -13.17
CA ILE A 193 1.89 -19.87 -12.23
C ILE A 193 3.12 -19.15 -11.68
N PRO A 194 3.24 -17.84 -11.91
CA PRO A 194 4.34 -17.06 -11.35
C PRO A 194 4.19 -16.87 -9.85
N GLU A 195 5.31 -16.68 -9.14
CA GLU A 195 5.37 -16.47 -7.69
C GLU A 195 4.40 -15.37 -7.21
N ASP A 196 4.32 -14.27 -7.97
CA ASP A 196 3.45 -13.15 -7.62
C ASP A 196 1.96 -13.51 -7.56
N SER A 197 1.51 -14.49 -8.35
CA SER A 197 0.10 -14.92 -8.34
C SER A 197 -0.31 -15.64 -7.05
N TYR A 198 0.67 -16.10 -6.25
CA TYR A 198 0.42 -16.74 -4.95
C TYR A 198 0.38 -15.77 -3.77
N ASN A 199 0.63 -14.48 -4.01
CA ASN A 199 0.78 -13.48 -2.94
C ASN A 199 0.09 -12.15 -3.27
N ILE A 200 0.14 -11.19 -2.35
CA ILE A 200 -0.56 -9.91 -2.50
C ILE A 200 -0.08 -9.09 -3.71
N THR A 201 1.13 -9.35 -4.21
CA THR A 201 1.68 -8.65 -5.39
C THR A 201 0.83 -8.94 -6.64
N GLY A 202 0.37 -10.17 -6.79
CA GLY A 202 -0.50 -10.55 -7.91
C GLY A 202 -1.79 -9.72 -7.94
N VAL A 203 -2.50 -9.68 -6.83
CA VAL A 203 -3.75 -8.90 -6.71
C VAL A 203 -3.48 -7.41 -6.82
N MET A 204 -2.60 -6.89 -5.99
CA MET A 204 -2.47 -5.44 -5.80
C MET A 204 -1.76 -4.72 -6.96
N LEU A 205 -0.78 -5.36 -7.59
CA LEU A 205 0.03 -4.72 -8.64
C LEU A 205 -0.28 -5.22 -10.05
N LYS A 206 -0.80 -6.43 -10.18
CA LYS A 206 -1.04 -7.06 -11.49
C LYS A 206 -2.52 -7.30 -11.79
N GLY A 207 -3.38 -7.34 -10.77
CA GLY A 207 -4.79 -7.66 -10.91
C GLY A 207 -5.03 -9.11 -11.33
N VAL A 208 -4.07 -10.02 -11.10
CA VAL A 208 -4.15 -11.43 -11.47
C VAL A 208 -3.55 -12.29 -10.35
N ALA A 209 -4.27 -13.31 -9.90
CA ALA A 209 -3.83 -14.19 -8.83
C ALA A 209 -4.49 -15.58 -8.87
N VAL A 210 -3.94 -16.54 -8.13
CA VAL A 210 -4.62 -17.78 -7.77
C VAL A 210 -5.20 -17.69 -6.36
N CYS A 211 -5.92 -18.70 -5.91
CA CYS A 211 -6.62 -18.69 -4.61
C CYS A 211 -5.76 -18.20 -3.44
N SER A 212 -4.52 -18.63 -3.35
CA SER A 212 -3.60 -18.18 -2.31
C SER A 212 -3.33 -16.67 -2.36
N GLY A 213 -3.24 -16.06 -3.54
CA GLY A 213 -3.08 -14.62 -3.71
C GLY A 213 -4.32 -13.84 -3.27
N TYR A 214 -5.51 -14.31 -3.64
CA TYR A 214 -6.79 -13.75 -3.15
C TYR A 214 -6.87 -13.79 -1.63
N ALA A 215 -6.67 -14.99 -1.05
CA ALA A 215 -6.80 -15.19 0.38
C ALA A 215 -5.76 -14.38 1.18
N ARG A 216 -4.49 -14.33 0.75
CA ARG A 216 -3.45 -13.51 1.40
C ARG A 216 -3.73 -12.02 1.30
N THR A 217 -4.29 -11.57 0.19
CA THR A 217 -4.66 -10.16 0.04
C THR A 217 -5.80 -9.81 0.98
N PHE A 218 -6.81 -10.66 1.08
CA PHE A 218 -7.89 -10.47 2.04
C PHE A 218 -7.38 -10.45 3.48
N ASP A 219 -6.50 -11.40 3.87
CA ASP A 219 -5.86 -11.41 5.19
C ASP A 219 -5.16 -10.09 5.48
N TYR A 220 -4.39 -9.57 4.51
CA TYR A 220 -3.63 -8.36 4.74
C TYR A 220 -4.55 -7.13 4.88
N PHE A 221 -5.66 -7.08 4.17
CA PHE A 221 -6.69 -6.06 4.40
C PHE A 221 -7.30 -6.18 5.80
N MET A 222 -7.64 -7.40 6.25
CA MET A 222 -8.18 -7.61 7.60
C MET A 222 -7.17 -7.21 8.68
N TYR A 223 -5.89 -7.57 8.48
CA TYR A 223 -4.80 -7.15 9.36
C TYR A 223 -4.71 -5.62 9.45
N VAL A 224 -4.70 -4.92 8.31
CA VAL A 224 -4.64 -3.45 8.22
C VAL A 224 -5.85 -2.80 8.89
N LEU A 225 -7.03 -3.37 8.72
CA LEU A 225 -8.28 -2.87 9.31
C LEU A 225 -8.46 -3.24 10.78
N GLY A 226 -7.57 -4.09 11.34
CA GLY A 226 -7.64 -4.54 12.73
C GLY A 226 -8.79 -5.51 12.99
N ILE A 227 -9.26 -6.23 11.96
CA ILE A 227 -10.33 -7.22 12.05
C ILE A 227 -9.72 -8.60 12.29
N GLU A 228 -10.22 -9.32 13.29
CA GLU A 228 -9.73 -10.66 13.62
C GLU A 228 -10.06 -11.63 12.49
N HIS A 229 -9.04 -12.32 12.00
CA HIS A 229 -9.16 -13.21 10.84
C HIS A 229 -8.15 -14.34 10.89
N GLU A 230 -8.39 -15.37 10.09
CA GLU A 230 -7.45 -16.46 9.84
C GLU A 230 -7.48 -16.88 8.37
N HIS A 231 -6.28 -17.20 7.87
CA HIS A 231 -6.09 -17.90 6.61
C HIS A 231 -6.52 -19.37 6.77
N VAL A 232 -7.20 -19.88 5.80
CA VAL A 232 -7.64 -21.27 5.80
C VAL A 232 -7.07 -21.96 4.57
N THR A 233 -6.47 -23.14 4.75
CA THR A 233 -6.09 -24.02 3.65
C THR A 233 -6.77 -25.36 3.76
N GLY A 234 -7.03 -25.97 2.61
CA GLY A 234 -7.72 -27.26 2.60
C GLY A 234 -7.95 -27.80 1.20
N LEU A 235 -9.00 -28.58 1.07
CA LEU A 235 -9.42 -29.20 -0.18
C LEU A 235 -10.82 -28.72 -0.55
N VAL A 236 -11.04 -28.51 -1.85
CA VAL A 236 -12.36 -28.16 -2.40
C VAL A 236 -12.77 -29.16 -3.47
N ASP A 237 -14.06 -29.32 -3.67
CA ASP A 237 -14.59 -30.12 -4.76
C ASP A 237 -14.48 -29.34 -6.07
N SER A 238 -13.67 -29.82 -6.99
CA SER A 238 -13.46 -29.18 -8.29
C SER A 238 -14.69 -29.33 -9.17
N PRO A 239 -15.16 -28.27 -9.82
CA PRO A 239 -16.23 -28.32 -10.83
C PRO A 239 -15.90 -29.24 -12.02
N LYS A 240 -14.62 -29.46 -12.28
CA LYS A 240 -14.13 -30.41 -13.32
C LYS A 240 -14.05 -31.85 -12.80
N GLY A 241 -14.48 -32.09 -11.56
CA GLY A 241 -14.39 -33.38 -10.85
C GLY A 241 -13.07 -33.53 -10.09
N GLY A 242 -13.13 -34.32 -9.00
CA GLY A 242 -12.02 -34.51 -8.06
C GLY A 242 -11.89 -33.40 -7.03
N ARG A 243 -10.84 -33.49 -6.21
CA ARG A 243 -10.56 -32.53 -5.13
C ARG A 243 -9.22 -31.83 -5.37
N GLY A 244 -9.16 -30.54 -5.16
CA GLY A 244 -7.96 -29.73 -5.32
C GLY A 244 -7.60 -28.95 -4.04
N GLY A 245 -6.33 -28.65 -3.89
CA GLY A 245 -5.86 -27.74 -2.84
C GLY A 245 -6.40 -26.33 -3.05
N HIS A 246 -6.83 -25.68 -1.98
CA HIS A 246 -7.45 -24.35 -2.02
C HIS A 246 -7.12 -23.54 -0.77
N ALA A 247 -7.23 -22.21 -0.91
CA ALA A 247 -7.05 -21.27 0.18
C ALA A 247 -8.17 -20.25 0.20
N TRP A 248 -8.69 -19.97 1.40
CA TRP A 248 -9.74 -18.99 1.66
C TRP A 248 -9.56 -18.36 3.04
N ASN A 249 -10.58 -17.72 3.59
CA ASN A 249 -10.46 -16.97 4.83
C ASN A 249 -11.62 -17.23 5.79
N ARG A 250 -11.42 -16.92 7.06
CA ARG A 250 -12.49 -16.69 8.02
C ARG A 250 -12.22 -15.43 8.84
N VAL A 251 -13.29 -14.79 9.30
CA VAL A 251 -13.27 -13.59 10.14
C VAL A 251 -14.10 -13.80 11.40
N LEU A 252 -13.68 -13.21 12.50
CA LEU A 252 -14.43 -13.25 13.75
C LEU A 252 -15.28 -11.97 13.89
N LEU A 253 -16.60 -12.12 13.85
CA LEU A 253 -17.56 -11.04 14.08
C LEU A 253 -18.52 -11.44 15.20
N ASP A 254 -18.70 -10.57 16.18
CA ASP A 254 -19.62 -10.83 17.32
C ASP A 254 -19.37 -12.19 18.00
N ASN A 255 -18.09 -12.59 18.13
CA ASN A 255 -17.62 -13.88 18.64
C ASN A 255 -18.08 -15.12 17.81
N ILE A 256 -18.44 -14.91 16.55
CA ILE A 256 -18.81 -15.98 15.60
C ILE A 256 -17.84 -15.94 14.41
N TRP A 257 -17.30 -17.12 14.06
CA TRP A 257 -16.50 -17.26 12.86
C TRP A 257 -17.37 -17.39 11.62
N TYR A 258 -17.14 -16.47 10.65
CA TYR A 258 -17.74 -16.51 9.33
C TYR A 258 -16.68 -16.78 8.28
N TYR A 259 -17.02 -17.53 7.25
CA TYR A 259 -16.14 -17.94 6.18
C TYR A 259 -16.37 -17.10 4.93
N ILE A 260 -15.28 -16.84 4.19
CA ILE A 260 -15.26 -16.01 3.00
C ILE A 260 -14.31 -16.66 1.98
N ASP A 261 -14.76 -16.77 0.74
CA ASP A 261 -13.92 -17.17 -0.37
C ASP A 261 -14.06 -16.17 -1.53
N CYS A 262 -13.15 -15.19 -1.57
CA CYS A 262 -13.10 -14.21 -2.65
C CYS A 262 -12.80 -14.85 -4.01
N THR A 263 -12.11 -16.00 -4.05
CA THR A 263 -11.79 -16.68 -5.32
C THR A 263 -13.05 -17.25 -5.96
N TRP A 264 -13.90 -17.88 -5.16
CA TRP A 264 -15.13 -18.51 -5.67
C TRP A 264 -16.30 -17.53 -5.80
N ASP A 265 -16.20 -16.36 -5.17
CA ASP A 265 -17.11 -15.25 -5.39
C ASP A 265 -16.68 -14.34 -6.56
N ASP A 266 -15.43 -14.47 -7.06
CA ASP A 266 -14.94 -13.82 -8.27
C ASP A 266 -15.32 -14.66 -9.49
N GLU A 267 -16.11 -14.12 -10.37
CA GLU A 267 -16.40 -14.77 -11.65
C GLU A 267 -15.57 -14.12 -12.76
N PRO A 268 -15.07 -14.93 -13.71
CA PRO A 268 -15.72 -16.12 -14.27
C PRO A 268 -14.83 -17.36 -14.29
N LEU A 269 -14.71 -18.09 -13.21
CA LEU A 269 -14.07 -19.41 -13.28
C LEU A 269 -14.83 -20.35 -14.25
N PHE A 270 -16.12 -20.11 -14.53
CA PHE A 270 -16.98 -21.09 -15.21
C PHE A 270 -18.06 -20.52 -16.14
N GLY A 271 -17.79 -19.42 -16.87
CA GLY A 271 -18.65 -19.11 -18.01
C GLY A 271 -19.39 -17.78 -18.00
N GLY A 272 -18.68 -16.71 -17.85
CA GLY A 272 -19.06 -15.40 -18.38
C GLY A 272 -20.32 -14.75 -17.79
N GLY A 273 -20.14 -13.74 -16.98
CA GLY A 273 -21.18 -12.84 -16.56
C GLY A 273 -20.68 -11.92 -15.44
N GLU A 274 -20.75 -10.63 -15.68
CA GLU A 274 -20.42 -9.58 -14.71
C GLU A 274 -21.39 -9.55 -13.52
N ARG A 275 -21.31 -10.49 -12.59
CA ARG A 275 -22.11 -10.42 -11.36
C ARG A 275 -21.24 -10.70 -10.16
N LEU A 276 -21.11 -9.69 -9.30
CA LEU A 276 -20.63 -9.85 -7.93
C LEU A 276 -21.43 -10.99 -7.29
N ARG A 277 -20.73 -12.02 -6.86
CA ARG A 277 -21.33 -13.12 -6.14
C ARG A 277 -21.06 -12.97 -4.66
N TYR A 278 -21.97 -13.44 -3.88
CA TYR A 278 -21.90 -13.48 -2.42
C TYR A 278 -22.26 -14.87 -1.90
N LYS A 279 -21.99 -15.91 -2.70
CA LYS A 279 -22.28 -17.29 -2.30
C LYS A 279 -21.41 -17.75 -1.13
N TYR A 280 -20.16 -17.27 -1.13
CA TYR A 280 -19.16 -17.59 -0.10
C TYR A 280 -18.78 -16.36 0.74
N TYR A 281 -19.69 -15.40 0.89
CA TYR A 281 -19.48 -14.19 1.66
C TYR A 281 -20.15 -14.27 3.03
N LEU A 282 -19.35 -14.29 4.11
CA LEU A 282 -19.82 -14.35 5.51
C LEU A 282 -20.79 -15.50 5.78
N ILE A 283 -20.47 -16.67 5.29
CA ILE A 283 -21.29 -17.89 5.52
C ILE A 283 -20.82 -18.68 6.74
N SER A 284 -21.68 -19.57 7.23
CA SER A 284 -21.36 -20.45 8.37
C SER A 284 -20.37 -21.54 7.96
N TYR A 285 -19.78 -22.21 8.98
CA TYR A 285 -18.95 -23.39 8.73
C TYR A 285 -19.71 -24.50 8.01
N GLU A 286 -20.96 -24.76 8.41
CA GLU A 286 -21.79 -25.80 7.83
C GLU A 286 -22.09 -25.54 6.35
N GLU A 287 -22.26 -24.27 5.97
CA GLU A 287 -22.46 -23.89 4.57
C GLU A 287 -21.17 -24.05 3.76
N MET A 288 -20.04 -23.57 4.30
CA MET A 288 -18.72 -23.70 3.66
C MET A 288 -18.34 -25.18 3.51
N ALA A 289 -18.60 -26.01 4.52
CA ALA A 289 -18.23 -27.43 4.54
C ALA A 289 -18.97 -28.31 3.51
N LYS A 290 -19.94 -27.77 2.78
CA LYS A 290 -20.63 -28.53 1.71
C LYS A 290 -19.71 -28.85 0.54
N ASP A 291 -18.72 -28.01 0.28
CA ASP A 291 -17.78 -28.15 -0.85
C ASP A 291 -16.32 -27.80 -0.48
N HIS A 292 -16.06 -27.31 0.76
CA HIS A 292 -14.75 -26.99 1.30
C HIS A 292 -14.44 -27.85 2.53
N GLU A 293 -13.29 -28.53 2.52
CA GLU A 293 -12.77 -29.24 3.69
C GLU A 293 -11.54 -28.51 4.23
N ALA A 294 -11.72 -27.73 5.31
CA ALA A 294 -10.61 -27.03 5.96
C ALA A 294 -9.65 -28.02 6.62
N LYS A 295 -8.35 -27.83 6.41
CA LYS A 295 -7.26 -28.63 7.01
C LYS A 295 -6.46 -27.83 8.01
N GLU A 296 -6.17 -26.57 7.71
CA GLU A 296 -5.35 -25.71 8.55
C GLU A 296 -5.95 -24.31 8.68
N PHE A 297 -5.75 -23.70 9.86
CA PHE A 297 -6.14 -22.35 10.19
C PHE A 297 -4.93 -21.65 10.81
N TYR A 298 -4.53 -20.50 10.27
CA TYR A 298 -3.38 -19.78 10.81
C TYR A 298 -3.44 -18.28 10.49
N LYS A 299 -2.69 -17.50 11.25
CA LYS A 299 -2.50 -16.07 10.97
C LYS A 299 -1.32 -15.89 10.04
N THR A 300 -1.56 -15.20 8.94
CA THR A 300 -0.53 -14.87 7.94
C THR A 300 0.24 -13.62 8.34
N TYR A 301 -0.42 -12.70 9.05
CA TYR A 301 0.12 -11.39 9.44
C TYR A 301 -0.13 -11.07 10.92
#